data_c8eab9042b2b1523274fde071c17d7d5
#
_entry.id   c8eab9042b2b1523274fde071c17d7d5
#
_cell.length_a   1.000
_cell.length_b   1.000
_cell.length_c   1.000
_cell.angle_alpha   90.00
_cell.angle_beta   90.00
_cell.angle_gamma   90.00
#
_symmetry.space_group_name_H-M   'P 1'
#
loop_
_entity.id
_entity.type
_entity.pdbx_description
1 polymer ?
#
loop_
_entity_poly.entity_id
_entity_poly.type
_entity_poly.pdbx_seq_one_letter_code
_entity_poly.pdbx_strand_id
1 'polypeptide(L)'
;MSQLAPVNLVITTGEPAGIGPEVSLNAALAFLAEQENTIITLLGDNSLFAIPQQTSPDVLARLKLESVPLKQPVQAGVLNAANAGYVLNLLDLALDACIQKRFDAMVTAPVQKSVINEAGLSFTGHTEYLAQRCGVSHVVMMLCAPLSKDFLGLKRARDLRVGCPWSVVRGSWFVN
;
A
#
# COMPACT_ATOMS: atom_id res chain seq x y z
N MET A 1 15.27 0.27 -29.02
CA MET A 1 14.15 0.68 -28.18
C MET A 1 14.67 0.66 -26.73
N SER A 2 14.80 1.82 -26.06
CA SER A 2 15.25 1.83 -24.67
C SER A 2 14.17 1.19 -23.81
N GLN A 3 14.46 0.07 -23.17
CA GLN A 3 13.57 -0.47 -22.15
C GLN A 3 13.49 0.57 -21.03
N LEU A 4 12.27 1.01 -20.71
CA LEU A 4 12.02 1.83 -19.54
C LEU A 4 12.42 1.03 -18.29
N ALA A 5 13.04 1.67 -17.31
CA ALA A 5 13.33 1.04 -16.04
C ALA A 5 12.02 0.51 -15.40
N PRO A 6 12.04 -0.65 -14.72
CA PRO A 6 10.86 -1.20 -14.08
C PRO A 6 10.33 -0.26 -13.00
N VAL A 7 9.01 -0.17 -12.89
CA VAL A 7 8.35 0.55 -11.81
C VAL A 7 8.42 -0.27 -10.54
N ASN A 8 8.93 0.32 -9.46
CA ASN A 8 9.06 -0.32 -8.15
C ASN A 8 7.96 0.16 -7.21
N LEU A 9 7.04 -0.71 -6.84
CA LEU A 9 5.95 -0.42 -5.91
C LEU A 9 6.18 -1.09 -4.56
N VAL A 10 5.78 -0.41 -3.47
CA VAL A 10 5.68 -1.03 -2.17
C VAL A 10 4.23 -1.07 -1.71
N ILE A 11 3.80 -2.19 -1.14
CA ILE A 11 2.47 -2.36 -0.57
C ILE A 11 2.61 -2.62 0.93
N THR A 12 2.04 -1.74 1.77
CA THR A 12 1.92 -1.99 3.20
C THR A 12 0.67 -2.81 3.47
N THR A 13 0.80 -3.91 4.20
CA THR A 13 -0.26 -4.90 4.38
C THR A 13 -1.31 -4.52 5.43
N GLY A 14 -1.11 -3.39 6.13
CA GLY A 14 -2.10 -2.82 7.03
C GLY A 14 -2.33 -3.64 8.31
N GLU A 15 -3.62 -3.80 8.69
CA GLU A 15 -3.99 -4.55 9.90
C GLU A 15 -3.69 -6.04 9.73
N PRO A 16 -2.79 -6.61 10.55
CA PRO A 16 -2.35 -7.99 10.36
C PRO A 16 -3.43 -9.03 10.65
N ALA A 17 -4.41 -8.72 11.51
CA ALA A 17 -5.55 -9.60 11.81
C ALA A 17 -6.71 -9.45 10.82
N GLY A 18 -6.62 -8.47 9.90
CA GLY A 18 -7.62 -8.19 8.89
C GLY A 18 -7.36 -8.89 7.56
N ILE A 19 -8.07 -8.43 6.53
CA ILE A 19 -7.93 -8.95 5.16
C ILE A 19 -6.73 -8.37 4.40
N GLY A 20 -6.06 -7.35 4.98
CA GLY A 20 -4.99 -6.60 4.31
C GLY A 20 -3.88 -7.47 3.74
N PRO A 21 -3.28 -8.40 4.49
CA PRO A 21 -2.21 -9.27 3.99
C PRO A 21 -2.65 -10.14 2.80
N GLU A 22 -3.84 -10.77 2.88
CA GLU A 22 -4.39 -11.63 1.82
C GLU A 22 -4.71 -10.83 0.55
N VAL A 23 -5.41 -9.71 0.69
CA VAL A 23 -5.77 -8.85 -0.45
C VAL A 23 -4.52 -8.27 -1.11
N SER A 24 -3.52 -7.85 -0.33
CA SER A 24 -2.26 -7.32 -0.85
C SER A 24 -1.49 -8.36 -1.67
N LEU A 25 -1.39 -9.59 -1.17
CA LEU A 25 -0.74 -10.67 -1.89
C LEU A 25 -1.47 -11.00 -3.18
N ASN A 26 -2.79 -11.22 -3.12
CA ASN A 26 -3.59 -11.58 -4.29
C ASN A 26 -3.57 -10.47 -5.35
N ALA A 27 -3.69 -9.20 -4.94
CA ALA A 27 -3.61 -8.07 -5.86
C ALA A 27 -2.22 -7.95 -6.52
N ALA A 28 -1.14 -8.15 -5.75
CA ALA A 28 0.22 -8.13 -6.27
C ALA A 28 0.44 -9.24 -7.30
N LEU A 29 0.00 -10.46 -7.02
CA LEU A 29 0.12 -11.60 -7.94
C LEU A 29 -0.66 -11.36 -9.24
N ALA A 30 -1.91 -10.90 -9.13
CA ALA A 30 -2.75 -10.59 -10.29
C ALA A 30 -2.14 -9.47 -11.14
N PHE A 31 -1.70 -8.38 -10.51
CA PHE A 31 -1.10 -7.25 -11.21
C PHE A 31 0.20 -7.62 -11.92
N LEU A 32 1.09 -8.39 -11.26
CA LEU A 32 2.35 -8.84 -11.84
C LEU A 32 2.14 -9.84 -13.00
N ALA A 33 1.05 -10.57 -13.02
CA ALA A 33 0.70 -11.43 -14.15
C ALA A 33 0.34 -10.63 -15.42
N GLU A 34 -0.18 -9.41 -15.25
CA GLU A 34 -0.59 -8.55 -16.36
C GLU A 34 0.48 -7.52 -16.75
N GLN A 35 1.33 -7.10 -15.81
CA GLN A 35 2.30 -6.01 -15.97
C GLN A 35 3.74 -6.51 -15.86
N GLU A 36 4.42 -6.66 -16.99
CA GLU A 36 5.77 -7.22 -17.04
C GLU A 36 6.84 -6.25 -16.51
N ASN A 37 6.64 -4.94 -16.66
CA ASN A 37 7.62 -3.92 -16.29
C ASN A 37 7.40 -3.34 -14.88
N THR A 38 7.02 -4.20 -13.91
CA THR A 38 6.76 -3.80 -12.54
C THR A 38 7.38 -4.79 -11.56
N ILE A 39 7.91 -4.27 -10.47
CA ILE A 39 8.36 -5.02 -9.29
C ILE A 39 7.51 -4.58 -8.12
N ILE A 40 6.97 -5.53 -7.36
CA ILE A 40 6.16 -5.23 -6.17
C ILE A 40 6.86 -5.80 -4.94
N THR A 41 7.01 -4.96 -3.92
CA THR A 41 7.47 -5.37 -2.59
C THR A 41 6.29 -5.33 -1.63
N LEU A 42 5.95 -6.48 -1.04
CA LEU A 42 5.01 -6.55 0.09
C LEU A 42 5.78 -6.32 1.38
N LEU A 43 5.36 -5.32 2.13
CA LEU A 43 5.94 -4.98 3.42
C LEU A 43 5.03 -5.50 4.54
N GLY A 44 5.50 -6.50 5.28
CA GLY A 44 4.72 -7.16 6.32
C GLY A 44 5.44 -8.36 6.93
N ASP A 45 4.83 -9.00 7.92
CA ASP A 45 5.40 -10.22 8.51
C ASP A 45 5.23 -11.40 7.53
N ASN A 46 6.32 -12.14 7.31
CA ASN A 46 6.32 -13.27 6.37
C ASN A 46 5.32 -14.37 6.73
N SER A 47 4.98 -14.52 8.02
CA SER A 47 4.01 -15.51 8.48
C SER A 47 2.58 -15.24 7.98
N LEU A 48 2.31 -14.02 7.50
CA LEU A 48 0.99 -13.61 6.99
C LEU A 48 0.78 -13.95 5.50
N PHE A 49 1.82 -14.42 4.80
CA PHE A 49 1.75 -14.65 3.37
C PHE A 49 1.77 -16.13 3.02
N ALA A 50 0.73 -16.58 2.33
CA ALA A 50 0.64 -17.92 1.77
C ALA A 50 0.70 -17.83 0.24
N ILE A 51 1.91 -17.80 -0.33
CA ILE A 51 2.07 -17.74 -1.79
C ILE A 51 1.61 -19.07 -2.41
N PRO A 52 0.68 -19.05 -3.39
CA PRO A 52 0.21 -20.26 -4.04
C PRO A 52 1.34 -20.99 -4.79
N GLN A 53 1.43 -22.31 -4.65
CA GLN A 53 2.49 -23.12 -5.28
C GLN A 53 2.51 -23.05 -6.80
N GLN A 54 1.36 -22.80 -7.43
CA GLN A 54 1.21 -22.68 -8.88
C GLN A 54 1.59 -21.29 -9.44
N THR A 55 2.10 -20.38 -8.60
CA THR A 55 2.53 -19.04 -9.07
C THR A 55 3.69 -19.18 -10.05
N SER A 56 3.61 -18.50 -11.19
CA SER A 56 4.65 -18.60 -12.21
C SER A 56 6.00 -18.08 -11.72
N PRO A 57 7.13 -18.68 -12.14
CA PRO A 57 8.48 -18.24 -11.75
C PRO A 57 8.75 -16.78 -12.13
N ASP A 58 8.20 -16.30 -13.23
CA ASP A 58 8.35 -14.91 -13.68
C ASP A 58 7.67 -13.91 -12.75
N VAL A 59 6.46 -14.22 -12.28
CA VAL A 59 5.76 -13.41 -11.27
C VAL A 59 6.53 -13.43 -9.95
N LEU A 60 7.02 -14.60 -9.52
CA LEU A 60 7.82 -14.73 -8.29
C LEU A 60 9.12 -13.93 -8.34
N ALA A 61 9.77 -13.85 -9.49
CA ALA A 61 11.00 -13.07 -9.65
C ALA A 61 10.77 -11.55 -9.44
N ARG A 62 9.55 -11.07 -9.67
CA ARG A 62 9.16 -9.67 -9.54
C ARG A 62 8.36 -9.36 -8.25
N LEU A 63 7.98 -10.37 -7.49
CA LEU A 63 7.38 -10.23 -6.15
C LEU A 63 8.47 -10.32 -5.08
N LYS A 64 8.61 -9.31 -4.27
CA LYS A 64 9.53 -9.27 -3.13
C LYS A 64 8.75 -9.23 -1.83
N LEU A 65 9.26 -9.91 -0.82
CA LEU A 65 8.75 -9.83 0.55
C LEU A 65 9.81 -9.15 1.41
N GLU A 66 9.45 -8.07 2.07
CA GLU A 66 10.29 -7.40 3.06
C GLU A 66 9.65 -7.58 4.43
N SER A 67 10.28 -8.41 5.25
CA SER A 67 9.70 -8.84 6.52
C SER A 67 9.84 -7.78 7.59
N VAL A 68 8.70 -7.43 8.19
CA VAL A 68 8.61 -6.61 9.40
C VAL A 68 7.96 -7.48 10.48
N PRO A 69 8.66 -7.77 11.59
CA PRO A 69 8.14 -8.73 12.58
C PRO A 69 6.95 -8.16 13.34
N LEU A 70 5.97 -9.01 13.61
CA LEU A 70 4.87 -8.76 14.53
C LEU A 70 5.36 -8.70 15.98
N LYS A 71 4.74 -7.89 16.84
CA LYS A 71 5.01 -7.89 18.28
C LYS A 71 4.33 -9.04 19.00
N GLN A 72 3.15 -9.45 18.52
CA GLN A 72 2.36 -10.54 19.08
C GLN A 72 1.82 -11.42 17.95
N PRO A 73 1.65 -12.72 18.19
CA PRO A 73 1.00 -13.60 17.23
C PRO A 73 -0.38 -13.08 16.83
N VAL A 74 -0.76 -13.33 15.58
CA VAL A 74 -2.02 -12.88 15.00
C VAL A 74 -2.97 -14.05 14.83
N GLN A 75 -4.23 -13.82 15.22
CA GLN A 75 -5.35 -14.67 14.87
C GLN A 75 -6.27 -13.90 13.95
N ALA A 76 -6.58 -14.43 12.78
CA ALA A 76 -7.45 -13.78 11.81
C ALA A 76 -8.80 -13.35 12.43
N GLY A 77 -9.19 -12.10 12.22
CA GLY A 77 -10.42 -11.52 12.76
C GLY A 77 -10.33 -11.10 14.24
N VAL A 78 -9.24 -11.38 14.94
CA VAL A 78 -9.07 -10.99 16.36
C VAL A 78 -8.07 -9.85 16.45
N LEU A 79 -8.58 -8.65 16.63
CA LEU A 79 -7.78 -7.43 16.71
C LEU A 79 -6.96 -7.37 18.00
N ASN A 80 -5.72 -6.88 17.92
CA ASN A 80 -4.82 -6.77 19.06
C ASN A 80 -4.06 -5.44 19.04
N ALA A 81 -4.35 -4.57 20.01
CA ALA A 81 -3.70 -3.25 20.13
C ALA A 81 -2.17 -3.33 20.29
N ALA A 82 -1.61 -4.45 20.76
CA ALA A 82 -0.17 -4.65 20.83
C ALA A 82 0.52 -4.62 19.46
N ASN A 83 -0.21 -4.92 18.37
CA ASN A 83 0.29 -4.85 16.99
C ASN A 83 0.04 -3.48 16.31
N ALA A 84 -0.57 -2.51 16.99
CA ALA A 84 -0.82 -1.18 16.41
C ALA A 84 0.47 -0.48 15.96
N GLY A 85 1.54 -0.57 16.77
CA GLY A 85 2.85 -0.03 16.40
C GLY A 85 3.47 -0.69 15.18
N TYR A 86 3.16 -1.96 14.90
CA TYR A 86 3.55 -2.63 13.67
C TYR A 86 2.90 -1.97 12.45
N VAL A 87 1.61 -1.67 12.51
CA VAL A 87 0.88 -1.04 11.41
C VAL A 87 1.47 0.33 11.05
N LEU A 88 1.77 1.17 12.05
CA LEU A 88 2.39 2.47 11.81
C LEU A 88 3.83 2.34 11.29
N ASN A 89 4.58 1.38 11.79
CA ASN A 89 5.93 1.09 11.31
C ASN A 89 5.97 0.70 9.83
N LEU A 90 4.98 -0.07 9.35
CA LEU A 90 4.86 -0.38 7.91
C LEU A 90 4.70 0.90 7.08
N LEU A 91 3.86 1.84 7.54
CA LEU A 91 3.65 3.11 6.84
C LEU A 91 4.90 3.97 6.84
N ASP A 92 5.60 4.04 7.97
CA ASP A 92 6.84 4.81 8.10
C ASP A 92 7.94 4.26 7.19
N LEU A 93 8.20 2.95 7.23
CA LEU A 93 9.20 2.31 6.39
C LEU A 93 8.92 2.49 4.89
N ALA A 94 7.66 2.32 4.48
CA ALA A 94 7.28 2.51 3.09
C ALA A 94 7.43 3.97 2.65
N LEU A 95 7.02 4.93 3.49
CA LEU A 95 7.14 6.35 3.21
C LEU A 95 8.60 6.76 3.09
N ASP A 96 9.44 6.39 4.06
CA ASP A 96 10.87 6.74 4.07
C ASP A 96 11.58 6.16 2.85
N ALA A 97 11.23 4.93 2.45
CA ALA A 97 11.77 4.30 1.25
C ALA A 97 11.32 4.99 -0.05
N CYS A 98 10.09 5.51 -0.10
CA CYS A 98 9.63 6.34 -1.22
C CYS A 98 10.35 7.70 -1.25
N ILE A 99 10.55 8.34 -0.11
CA ILE A 99 11.32 9.60 0.00
C ILE A 99 12.75 9.39 -0.50
N GLN A 100 13.38 8.26 -0.17
CA GLN A 100 14.71 7.87 -0.61
C GLN A 100 14.76 7.38 -2.06
N LYS A 101 13.64 7.37 -2.79
CA LYS A 101 13.54 6.88 -4.17
C LYS A 101 13.86 5.39 -4.37
N ARG A 102 13.76 4.59 -3.32
CA ARG A 102 13.84 3.13 -3.40
C ARG A 102 12.61 2.53 -4.05
N PHE A 103 11.45 3.17 -3.83
CA PHE A 103 10.18 2.85 -4.49
C PHE A 103 9.63 4.09 -5.19
N ASP A 104 8.97 3.87 -6.32
CA ASP A 104 8.33 4.92 -7.10
C ASP A 104 6.99 5.36 -6.49
N ALA A 105 6.29 4.42 -5.84
CA ALA A 105 5.03 4.69 -5.14
C ALA A 105 4.75 3.66 -4.05
N MET A 106 3.90 4.05 -3.08
CA MET A 106 3.37 3.16 -2.05
C MET A 106 1.86 2.96 -2.22
N VAL A 107 1.41 1.72 -1.96
CA VAL A 107 0.01 1.32 -1.87
C VAL A 107 -0.27 0.91 -0.43
N THR A 108 -1.41 1.30 0.13
CA THR A 108 -1.75 0.98 1.52
C THR A 108 -2.98 0.08 1.58
N ALA A 109 -2.86 -1.05 2.28
CA ALA A 109 -3.98 -1.91 2.61
C ALA A 109 -4.81 -1.34 3.79
N PRO A 110 -6.01 -1.87 4.05
CA PRO A 110 -6.87 -1.38 5.12
C PRO A 110 -6.23 -1.49 6.50
N VAL A 111 -6.51 -0.49 7.36
CA VAL A 111 -6.10 -0.46 8.76
C VAL A 111 -7.30 -0.25 9.66
N GLN A 112 -7.22 -0.75 10.90
CA GLN A 112 -8.27 -0.56 11.90
C GLN A 112 -7.90 0.60 12.82
N LYS A 113 -8.53 1.77 12.61
CA LYS A 113 -8.23 3.00 13.34
C LYS A 113 -8.48 2.88 14.85
N SER A 114 -9.57 2.18 15.26
CA SER A 114 -9.89 2.01 16.67
C SER A 114 -8.76 1.32 17.43
N VAL A 115 -8.20 0.25 16.88
CA VAL A 115 -7.10 -0.52 17.48
C VAL A 115 -5.83 0.32 17.65
N ILE A 116 -5.51 1.15 16.66
CA ILE A 116 -4.35 2.04 16.73
C ILE A 116 -4.55 3.09 17.84
N ASN A 117 -5.77 3.66 17.93
CA ASN A 117 -6.10 4.65 18.95
C ASN A 117 -6.20 4.03 20.36
N GLU A 118 -6.71 2.80 20.50
CA GLU A 118 -6.72 2.04 21.75
C GLU A 118 -5.31 1.77 22.28
N ALA A 119 -4.33 1.63 21.40
CA ALA A 119 -2.91 1.53 21.78
C ALA A 119 -2.31 2.87 22.24
N GLY A 120 -3.09 3.95 22.32
CA GLY A 120 -2.63 5.30 22.70
C GLY A 120 -1.91 6.05 21.56
N LEU A 121 -1.97 5.53 20.33
CA LEU A 121 -1.36 6.15 19.16
C LEU A 121 -2.42 6.96 18.40
N SER A 122 -2.22 8.28 18.25
CA SER A 122 -3.17 9.13 17.53
C SER A 122 -3.12 8.84 16.03
N PHE A 123 -4.24 8.30 15.50
CA PHE A 123 -4.35 7.98 14.08
C PHE A 123 -5.75 8.33 13.55
N THR A 124 -5.83 9.36 12.72
CA THR A 124 -7.07 9.82 12.07
C THR A 124 -7.29 9.17 10.70
N GLY A 125 -6.21 8.83 10.02
CA GLY A 125 -6.23 8.15 8.72
C GLY A 125 -4.87 8.21 8.02
N HIS A 126 -4.73 7.46 6.93
CA HIS A 126 -3.50 7.45 6.14
C HIS A 126 -3.12 8.84 5.65
N THR A 127 -4.08 9.62 5.16
CA THR A 127 -3.86 10.94 4.57
C THR A 127 -3.21 11.90 5.56
N GLU A 128 -3.82 12.03 6.74
CA GLU A 128 -3.36 12.92 7.79
C GLU A 128 -2.03 12.45 8.39
N TYR A 129 -1.90 11.14 8.59
CA TYR A 129 -0.67 10.53 9.09
C TYR A 129 0.50 10.78 8.15
N LEU A 130 0.34 10.49 6.87
CA LEU A 130 1.38 10.69 5.87
C LEU A 130 1.70 12.18 5.65
N ALA A 131 0.70 13.07 5.69
CA ALA A 131 0.91 14.51 5.63
C ALA A 131 1.80 15.00 6.79
N GLN A 132 1.49 14.57 8.01
CA GLN A 132 2.26 14.92 9.21
C GLN A 132 3.70 14.41 9.10
N ARG A 133 3.89 13.16 8.65
CA ARG A 133 5.23 12.57 8.47
C ARG A 133 6.04 13.27 7.38
N CYS A 134 5.39 13.77 6.32
CA CYS A 134 6.03 14.56 5.27
C CYS A 134 6.24 16.03 5.64
N GLY A 135 5.72 16.51 6.78
CA GLY A 135 5.80 17.92 7.18
C GLY A 135 5.03 18.86 6.27
N VAL A 136 3.96 18.38 5.61
CA VAL A 136 3.14 19.20 4.70
C VAL A 136 1.80 19.56 5.34
N SER A 137 1.36 20.80 5.14
CA SER A 137 0.09 21.30 5.69
C SER A 137 -1.12 21.01 4.77
N HIS A 138 -0.88 20.73 3.49
CA HIS A 138 -1.94 20.51 2.51
C HIS A 138 -1.73 19.20 1.77
N VAL A 139 -2.78 18.41 1.67
CA VAL A 139 -2.82 17.14 0.92
C VAL A 139 -3.93 17.22 -0.11
N VAL A 140 -3.63 16.81 -1.33
CA VAL A 140 -4.63 16.69 -2.39
C VAL A 140 -5.06 15.23 -2.51
N MET A 141 -6.36 14.99 -2.36
CA MET A 141 -6.97 13.69 -2.64
C MET A 141 -7.50 13.70 -4.07
N MET A 142 -7.10 12.70 -4.85
CA MET A 142 -7.59 12.49 -6.20
C MET A 142 -8.29 11.13 -6.28
N LEU A 143 -9.52 11.14 -6.77
CA LEU A 143 -10.26 9.92 -7.10
C LEU A 143 -10.13 9.68 -8.61
N CYS A 144 -9.62 8.51 -8.97
CA CYS A 144 -9.55 8.07 -10.35
C CYS A 144 -10.52 6.91 -10.56
N ALA A 145 -11.38 7.01 -11.57
CA ALA A 145 -12.22 5.91 -12.02
C ALA A 145 -11.91 5.62 -13.49
N PRO A 146 -11.96 4.35 -13.94
CA PRO A 146 -11.93 4.06 -15.36
C PRO A 146 -13.12 4.76 -16.04
N LEU A 147 -12.86 5.46 -17.14
CA LEU A 147 -13.90 6.08 -17.96
C LEU A 147 -14.70 4.95 -18.63
N SER A 148 -15.82 4.54 -18.02
CA SER A 148 -16.88 3.90 -18.80
C SER A 148 -17.51 4.97 -19.70
N LYS A 149 -18.00 4.56 -20.89
CA LYS A 149 -18.61 5.50 -21.87
C LYS A 149 -19.79 6.29 -21.30
N ASP A 150 -20.28 5.91 -20.12
CA ASP A 150 -21.48 6.45 -19.49
C ASP A 150 -21.20 7.42 -18.32
N PHE A 151 -19.92 7.72 -18.02
CA PHE A 151 -19.57 8.65 -16.94
C PHE A 151 -19.13 10.01 -17.48
N LEU A 152 -20.12 10.86 -17.74
CA LEU A 152 -19.95 12.28 -18.08
C LEU A 152 -19.60 13.07 -16.83
N GLY A 153 -18.35 13.52 -16.67
CA GLY A 153 -18.05 14.61 -15.76
C GLY A 153 -16.72 14.68 -15.04
N LEU A 154 -15.80 13.72 -15.18
CA LEU A 154 -14.46 13.85 -14.58
C LEU A 154 -13.46 14.42 -15.59
N LYS A 155 -12.91 15.61 -15.31
CA LYS A 155 -11.81 16.20 -16.06
C LYS A 155 -10.60 15.26 -16.06
N ARG A 156 -9.96 15.09 -17.22
CA ARG A 156 -8.73 14.31 -17.38
C ARG A 156 -7.68 14.77 -16.38
N ALA A 157 -7.03 13.83 -15.71
CA ALA A 157 -5.92 14.08 -14.78
C ALA A 157 -4.72 14.84 -15.39
N ARG A 158 -4.71 15.09 -16.69
CA ARG A 158 -3.67 15.89 -17.38
C ARG A 158 -3.63 17.36 -16.98
N ASP A 159 -4.70 17.89 -16.39
CA ASP A 159 -4.83 19.32 -16.12
C ASP A 159 -4.50 19.72 -14.69
N LEU A 160 -4.16 18.75 -13.84
CA LEU A 160 -3.74 18.98 -12.46
C LEU A 160 -2.21 19.03 -12.39
N ARG A 161 -1.63 20.22 -12.60
CA ARG A 161 -0.26 20.51 -12.19
C ARG A 161 -0.24 20.64 -10.67
N VAL A 162 0.04 19.55 -9.98
CA VAL A 162 0.32 19.58 -8.56
C VAL A 162 1.83 19.81 -8.40
N GLY A 163 2.21 20.96 -7.90
CA GLY A 163 3.58 21.34 -7.64
C GLY A 163 4.23 20.64 -6.45
N CYS A 164 3.88 19.38 -6.21
CA CYS A 164 4.50 18.54 -5.17
C CYS A 164 5.38 17.48 -5.85
N PRO A 165 6.66 17.33 -5.47
CA PRO A 165 7.57 16.35 -6.06
C PRO A 165 7.21 14.88 -5.74
N TRP A 166 6.12 14.63 -5.03
CA TRP A 166 5.73 13.32 -4.53
C TRP A 166 4.27 12.99 -4.87
N SER A 167 4.06 12.02 -5.73
CA SER A 167 2.74 11.45 -6.00
C SER A 167 2.54 10.22 -5.12
N VAL A 168 1.69 10.34 -4.11
CA VAL A 168 1.15 9.20 -3.38
C VAL A 168 -0.07 8.71 -4.14
N VAL A 169 0.04 7.56 -4.80
CA VAL A 169 -1.11 6.93 -5.47
C VAL A 169 -1.88 6.15 -4.42
N ARG A 170 -3.09 6.59 -4.15
CA ARG A 170 -4.01 5.93 -3.22
C ARG A 170 -4.94 5.01 -4.00
N GLY A 171 -4.75 3.70 -3.89
CA GLY A 171 -5.74 2.71 -4.29
C GLY A 171 -6.73 2.48 -3.14
N SER A 172 -7.82 3.26 -3.08
CA SER A 172 -8.93 2.93 -2.19
C SER A 172 -9.91 2.06 -2.96
N TRP A 173 -9.88 0.76 -2.72
CA TRP A 173 -10.97 -0.13 -3.09
C TRP A 173 -12.02 -0.05 -1.98
N PHE A 174 -13.12 0.66 -2.24
CA PHE A 174 -14.31 0.51 -1.42
C PHE A 174 -15.06 -0.71 -1.97
N VAL A 175 -15.11 -1.77 -1.17
CA VAL A 175 -16.14 -2.80 -1.30
C VAL A 175 -17.25 -2.37 -0.35
N ASN A 176 -18.43 -2.10 -0.91
CA ASN A 176 -19.68 -2.00 -0.15
C ASN A 176 -20.07 -3.37 0.38
#